data_20df22fd2782019db0c1a7709ac68a81
#
_entry.id   20df22fd2782019db0c1a7709ac68a81
#
_cell.length_a   1.000
_cell.length_b   1.000
_cell.length_c   1.000
_cell.angle_alpha   90.00
_cell.angle_beta   90.00
_cell.angle_gamma   90.00
#
_symmetry.space_group_name_H-M   'P 1'
#
loop_
_entity.id
_entity.type
_entity.pdbx_description
1 polymer ?
#
loop_
_entity_poly.entity_id
_entity_poly.type
_entity_poly.pdbx_seq_one_letter_code
_entity_poly.pdbx_strand_id
1 'polypeptide(L)'
;MFYLKNIEEFCFITGSPLSFWASKAAVNSFQDGKSLADMCSPKVGLQTGDVDLFVRKWFECSTENLCLNNVIMKEKSVWFPYNNGGEFRKWYGNNDEVVNWKDDGIYVINHINKAGKKGARPQNRDYYFRNGATWSAISSSSFSVRLFPEGFLFSNAGMAIFAERAVLYYIVGFLNSKLAQKYLGFFNEGLNYNQGDISKLPIILSEKYISDTIDLVANSEVISKMDWNAFESSWEFTKHPFIDSSNLKNAFEKWKRECENRFCQLKKNEEEINRIFIDIYGLQNELGPEVEDKDITIYQADLQKDIKSFISYAVGCMFGRYSLNVEGLIYAGGEWDDGKYGDFVPDKDNVIPISDEEYFEDDILGLFVEFVKMVYGKETLEDNLAFIASALGNKGNTSREIIRNYFLKDFYKDHLKTYQKRPIYWLYDSGKNDGFKALVYMHRYTEDTTGIVVLIICIKCKKFI
;
A
#
# COMPACT_ATOMS: atom_id res chain seq x y z
N MET A 1 -12.77 -41.14 -7.87
CA MET A 1 -14.05 -40.75 -8.48
C MET A 1 -13.88 -40.86 -10.00
N PHE A 2 -14.76 -41.58 -10.70
CA PHE A 2 -14.67 -41.69 -12.17
C PHE A 2 -15.60 -40.65 -12.77
N TYR A 3 -15.08 -39.84 -13.68
CA TYR A 3 -15.87 -38.89 -14.47
C TYR A 3 -16.04 -39.44 -15.88
N LEU A 4 -17.30 -39.59 -16.32
CA LEU A 4 -17.61 -39.86 -17.70
C LEU A 4 -18.00 -38.53 -18.34
N LYS A 5 -17.14 -38.02 -19.23
CA LYS A 5 -17.36 -36.78 -20.01
C LYS A 5 -17.21 -37.06 -21.49
N ASN A 6 -18.05 -36.42 -22.31
CA ASN A 6 -17.85 -36.43 -23.75
C ASN A 6 -16.66 -35.52 -24.10
N ILE A 7 -15.76 -35.99 -24.98
CA ILE A 7 -14.61 -35.19 -25.41
C ILE A 7 -15.05 -33.86 -26.06
N GLU A 8 -16.21 -33.81 -26.71
CA GLU A 8 -16.76 -32.62 -27.29
C GLU A 8 -17.07 -31.50 -26.26
N GLU A 9 -17.37 -31.85 -25.01
CA GLU A 9 -17.65 -30.87 -23.95
C GLU A 9 -16.41 -30.04 -23.61
N PHE A 10 -15.18 -30.56 -23.78
CA PHE A 10 -13.97 -29.79 -23.54
C PHE A 10 -13.71 -28.70 -24.57
N CYS A 11 -14.27 -28.84 -25.79
CA CYS A 11 -14.12 -27.86 -26.86
C CYS A 11 -14.89 -26.56 -26.57
N PHE A 12 -15.84 -26.56 -25.64
CA PHE A 12 -16.62 -25.37 -25.24
C PHE A 12 -15.82 -24.43 -24.38
N ILE A 13 -14.86 -24.92 -23.58
CA ILE A 13 -13.98 -24.08 -22.78
C ILE A 13 -12.85 -23.57 -23.69
N THR A 14 -12.68 -22.26 -23.78
CA THR A 14 -11.70 -21.61 -24.65
C THR A 14 -10.28 -22.15 -24.42
N GLY A 15 -9.69 -22.77 -25.43
CA GLY A 15 -8.38 -23.42 -25.32
C GLY A 15 -8.45 -24.90 -24.96
N SER A 16 -9.66 -25.47 -24.84
CA SER A 16 -9.95 -26.90 -24.66
C SER A 16 -9.13 -27.56 -23.48
N PRO A 17 -9.05 -26.96 -22.29
CA PRO A 17 -8.38 -27.60 -21.17
C PRO A 17 -9.12 -28.88 -20.76
N LEU A 18 -8.40 -29.91 -20.30
CA LEU A 18 -8.98 -31.18 -19.84
C LEU A 18 -9.62 -31.05 -18.45
N SER A 19 -10.51 -30.07 -18.29
CA SER A 19 -11.16 -29.76 -17.01
C SER A 19 -12.37 -30.67 -16.77
N PHE A 20 -12.13 -31.98 -16.60
CA PHE A 20 -13.15 -33.03 -16.43
C PHE A 20 -14.04 -32.85 -15.20
N TRP A 21 -13.63 -32.03 -14.24
CA TRP A 21 -14.39 -31.65 -13.05
C TRP A 21 -15.34 -30.46 -13.26
N ALA A 22 -15.26 -29.77 -14.41
CA ALA A 22 -16.17 -28.66 -14.70
C ALA A 22 -17.61 -29.16 -14.82
N SER A 23 -18.52 -28.47 -14.16
CA SER A 23 -19.96 -28.77 -14.23
C SER A 23 -20.53 -28.35 -15.59
N LYS A 24 -21.70 -28.88 -15.92
CA LYS A 24 -22.40 -28.48 -17.16
C LYS A 24 -22.76 -26.99 -17.17
N ALA A 25 -23.18 -26.42 -16.02
CA ALA A 25 -23.44 -24.99 -15.92
C ALA A 25 -22.20 -24.14 -16.17
N ALA A 26 -21.05 -24.52 -15.58
CA ALA A 26 -19.77 -23.84 -15.81
C ALA A 26 -19.30 -23.94 -17.27
N VAL A 27 -19.50 -25.09 -17.95
CA VAL A 27 -19.15 -25.26 -19.37
C VAL A 27 -20.07 -24.40 -20.26
N ASN A 28 -21.38 -24.39 -19.99
CA ASN A 28 -22.36 -23.62 -20.78
C ASN A 28 -22.05 -22.12 -20.68
N SER A 29 -21.54 -21.61 -19.59
CA SER A 29 -21.21 -20.19 -19.46
C SER A 29 -20.13 -19.71 -20.45
N PHE A 30 -19.27 -20.59 -20.96
CA PHE A 30 -18.34 -20.27 -22.03
C PHE A 30 -19.00 -20.18 -23.42
N GLN A 31 -20.19 -20.77 -23.58
CA GLN A 31 -20.99 -20.63 -24.80
C GLN A 31 -21.88 -19.39 -24.75
N ASP A 32 -22.45 -19.10 -23.55
CA ASP A 32 -23.40 -18.00 -23.34
C ASP A 32 -22.68 -16.65 -23.16
N GLY A 33 -21.46 -16.65 -22.61
CA GLY A 33 -20.67 -15.47 -22.34
C GLY A 33 -19.75 -15.06 -23.51
N LYS A 34 -19.38 -13.78 -23.53
CA LYS A 34 -18.29 -13.28 -24.38
C LYS A 34 -16.97 -13.48 -23.66
N SER A 35 -15.87 -13.70 -24.41
CA SER A 35 -14.55 -13.71 -23.78
C SER A 35 -14.25 -12.35 -23.16
N LEU A 36 -13.52 -12.33 -22.06
CA LEU A 36 -13.13 -11.07 -21.42
C LEU A 36 -12.38 -10.16 -22.40
N ALA A 37 -11.57 -10.74 -23.30
CA ALA A 37 -10.84 -9.99 -24.32
C ALA A 37 -11.72 -9.31 -25.37
N ASP A 38 -12.95 -9.78 -25.57
CA ASP A 38 -13.93 -9.14 -26.48
C ASP A 38 -14.58 -7.90 -25.83
N MET A 39 -14.48 -7.75 -24.50
CA MET A 39 -15.14 -6.69 -23.75
C MET A 39 -14.17 -5.65 -23.20
N CYS A 40 -12.93 -6.00 -22.99
CA CYS A 40 -11.89 -5.12 -22.49
C CYS A 40 -10.52 -5.45 -23.13
N SER A 41 -9.51 -4.68 -22.79
CA SER A 41 -8.15 -4.83 -23.32
C SER A 41 -7.18 -5.28 -22.23
N PRO A 42 -7.00 -6.60 -22.00
CA PRO A 42 -5.94 -7.10 -21.12
C PRO A 42 -4.57 -6.87 -21.75
N LYS A 43 -3.64 -6.28 -20.99
CA LYS A 43 -2.32 -5.87 -21.51
C LYS A 43 -1.20 -6.24 -20.52
N VAL A 44 -0.08 -6.61 -21.10
CA VAL A 44 1.23 -6.74 -20.44
C VAL A 44 1.96 -5.43 -20.62
N GLY A 45 2.55 -4.88 -19.55
CA GLY A 45 3.18 -3.57 -19.57
C GLY A 45 4.69 -3.59 -19.69
N LEU A 46 5.31 -2.57 -19.11
CA LEU A 46 6.74 -2.32 -19.13
C LEU A 46 7.52 -3.39 -18.36
N GLN A 47 8.53 -3.95 -19.00
CA GLN A 47 9.63 -4.63 -18.34
C GLN A 47 10.84 -3.69 -18.37
N THR A 48 11.32 -3.25 -17.20
CA THR A 48 12.42 -2.25 -17.12
C THR A 48 13.80 -2.82 -17.48
N GLY A 49 13.97 -4.14 -17.31
CA GLY A 49 15.25 -4.82 -17.51
C GLY A 49 16.26 -4.63 -16.38
N ASP A 50 16.07 -3.63 -15.51
CA ASP A 50 16.82 -3.40 -14.27
C ASP A 50 15.92 -2.69 -13.26
N VAL A 51 15.31 -3.49 -12.37
CA VAL A 51 14.37 -3.00 -11.36
C VAL A 51 15.10 -2.15 -10.32
N ASP A 52 16.29 -2.56 -9.90
CA ASP A 52 17.07 -1.84 -8.88
C ASP A 52 17.48 -0.44 -9.34
N LEU A 53 17.65 -0.23 -10.63
CA LEU A 53 18.00 1.07 -11.20
C LEU A 53 16.76 1.94 -11.45
N PHE A 54 15.67 1.37 -11.98
CA PHE A 54 14.57 2.13 -12.55
C PHE A 54 13.29 2.13 -11.74
N VAL A 55 13.19 1.36 -10.65
CA VAL A 55 12.02 1.32 -9.77
C VAL A 55 12.42 1.73 -8.34
N ARG A 56 11.57 2.53 -7.69
CA ARG A 56 11.73 2.98 -6.31
C ARG A 56 10.41 2.88 -5.58
N LYS A 57 10.46 2.83 -4.27
CA LYS A 57 9.30 3.20 -3.46
C LYS A 57 9.15 4.72 -3.51
N TRP A 58 7.93 5.21 -3.61
CA TRP A 58 7.68 6.64 -3.78
C TRP A 58 8.33 7.50 -2.68
N PHE A 59 8.34 7.01 -1.46
CA PHE A 59 8.88 7.71 -0.29
C PHE A 59 10.42 7.79 -0.26
N GLU A 60 11.13 7.06 -1.14
CA GLU A 60 12.57 7.21 -1.37
C GLU A 60 12.88 8.43 -2.25
N CYS A 61 11.89 8.96 -2.95
CA CYS A 61 12.08 10.00 -3.96
C CYS A 61 11.73 11.39 -3.41
N SER A 62 12.45 12.42 -3.84
CA SER A 62 12.06 13.80 -3.58
C SER A 62 10.74 14.13 -4.27
N THR A 63 9.85 14.86 -3.56
CA THR A 63 8.55 15.30 -4.10
C THR A 63 8.66 16.16 -5.35
N GLU A 64 9.77 16.86 -5.55
CA GLU A 64 10.02 17.65 -6.77
C GLU A 64 10.11 16.78 -8.02
N ASN A 65 10.56 15.53 -7.87
CA ASN A 65 10.78 14.60 -8.96
C ASN A 65 9.63 13.60 -9.14
N LEU A 66 8.61 13.65 -8.28
CA LEU A 66 7.44 12.77 -8.32
C LEU A 66 6.30 13.37 -9.14
N CYS A 67 5.63 12.53 -9.92
CA CYS A 67 4.41 12.84 -10.66
C CYS A 67 3.29 11.89 -10.22
N LEU A 68 2.78 12.05 -8.99
CA LEU A 68 1.85 11.11 -8.35
C LEU A 68 0.38 11.38 -8.68
N ASN A 69 0.00 12.64 -8.84
CA ASN A 69 -1.39 13.07 -9.00
C ASN A 69 -1.62 13.69 -10.37
N ASN A 70 -1.61 12.85 -11.35
CA ASN A 70 -2.31 13.00 -12.61
C ASN A 70 -2.03 14.14 -13.53
N VAL A 71 -1.48 15.20 -13.35
CA VAL A 71 -2.04 16.12 -14.32
C VAL A 71 -1.04 16.99 -15.05
N ILE A 72 0.04 17.31 -14.48
CA ILE A 72 1.01 18.15 -15.18
C ILE A 72 2.39 17.54 -14.96
N MET A 73 2.91 16.89 -16.00
CA MET A 73 4.33 16.56 -16.05
C MET A 73 5.08 17.87 -15.80
N LYS A 74 5.63 18.02 -14.61
CA LYS A 74 6.54 19.11 -14.31
C LYS A 74 7.82 18.85 -15.09
N GLU A 75 8.50 19.87 -15.52
CA GLU A 75 9.79 19.77 -16.23
C GLU A 75 10.81 18.88 -15.48
N LYS A 76 10.70 18.84 -14.14
CA LYS A 76 11.55 18.01 -13.24
C LYS A 76 11.01 16.61 -12.97
N SER A 77 9.85 16.21 -13.50
CA SER A 77 9.23 14.90 -13.21
C SER A 77 10.09 13.75 -13.74
N VAL A 78 10.48 12.86 -12.86
CA VAL A 78 11.32 11.69 -13.17
C VAL A 78 10.58 10.40 -12.85
N TRP A 79 9.85 10.37 -11.74
CA TRP A 79 9.25 9.17 -11.16
C TRP A 79 7.74 9.20 -11.28
N PHE A 80 7.18 8.17 -11.87
CA PHE A 80 5.74 8.03 -12.16
C PHE A 80 5.18 6.80 -11.47
N PRO A 81 3.91 6.82 -11.00
CA PRO A 81 3.25 5.67 -10.40
C PRO A 81 3.37 4.41 -11.26
N TYR A 82 3.65 3.28 -10.63
CA TYR A 82 3.94 2.04 -11.34
C TYR A 82 3.25 0.83 -10.72
N ASN A 83 2.30 0.26 -11.42
CA ASN A 83 1.68 -1.00 -11.04
C ASN A 83 2.64 -2.15 -11.36
N ASN A 84 3.31 -2.67 -10.33
CA ASN A 84 4.32 -3.73 -10.47
C ASN A 84 3.94 -5.02 -9.71
N GLY A 85 2.65 -5.28 -9.61
CA GLY A 85 2.10 -6.38 -8.83
C GLY A 85 1.91 -6.02 -7.36
N GLY A 86 2.30 -6.91 -6.46
CA GLY A 86 2.17 -6.73 -5.02
C GLY A 86 1.43 -7.88 -4.34
N GLU A 87 1.17 -7.74 -3.05
CA GLU A 87 0.49 -8.72 -2.23
C GLU A 87 -1.00 -8.88 -2.61
N PHE A 88 -1.63 -9.93 -2.08
CA PHE A 88 -3.06 -10.15 -2.25
C PHE A 88 -3.87 -8.97 -1.69
N ARG A 89 -4.49 -8.22 -2.58
CA ARG A 89 -5.35 -7.09 -2.24
C ARG A 89 -6.37 -6.84 -3.34
N LYS A 90 -7.63 -6.66 -2.95
CA LYS A 90 -8.75 -6.36 -3.85
C LYS A 90 -9.05 -4.86 -3.88
N TRP A 91 -9.72 -4.42 -4.90
CA TRP A 91 -10.39 -3.13 -5.11
C TRP A 91 -9.43 -1.94 -5.27
N TYR A 92 -8.56 -1.62 -4.31
CA TYR A 92 -7.62 -0.49 -4.34
C TYR A 92 -6.40 -0.75 -3.46
N GLY A 93 -5.22 -0.23 -3.86
CA GLY A 93 -3.97 -0.26 -3.09
C GLY A 93 -2.80 -0.94 -3.81
N ASN A 94 -1.74 -1.23 -3.07
CA ASN A 94 -0.41 -1.59 -3.58
C ASN A 94 0.20 -0.47 -4.48
N ASN A 95 -0.18 0.77 -4.21
CA ASN A 95 0.28 1.97 -4.90
C ASN A 95 1.47 2.54 -4.13
N ASP A 96 2.61 1.88 -4.18
CA ASP A 96 3.81 2.25 -3.42
C ASP A 96 5.08 2.31 -4.28
N GLU A 97 5.01 1.88 -5.54
CA GLU A 97 6.14 1.93 -6.46
C GLU A 97 6.00 3.01 -7.53
N VAL A 98 7.15 3.55 -7.89
CA VAL A 98 7.30 4.50 -8.98
C VAL A 98 8.42 4.06 -9.91
N VAL A 99 8.28 4.35 -11.20
CA VAL A 99 9.26 4.03 -12.23
C VAL A 99 9.84 5.30 -12.85
N ASN A 100 11.12 5.28 -13.14
CA ASN A 100 11.76 6.35 -13.90
C ASN A 100 11.24 6.33 -15.35
N TRP A 101 10.40 7.31 -15.69
CA TRP A 101 9.86 7.47 -17.04
C TRP A 101 10.12 8.88 -17.58
N LYS A 102 11.19 9.53 -17.13
CA LYS A 102 11.61 10.83 -17.63
C LYS A 102 11.84 10.79 -19.14
N ASP A 103 11.44 11.85 -19.83
CA ASP A 103 11.61 12.03 -21.28
C ASP A 103 11.08 10.79 -22.07
N ASP A 104 9.86 10.36 -21.72
CA ASP A 104 9.17 9.22 -22.30
C ASP A 104 9.95 7.89 -22.20
N GLY A 105 10.68 7.73 -21.08
CA GLY A 105 11.39 6.51 -20.72
C GLY A 105 12.69 6.28 -21.49
N ILE A 106 13.26 7.31 -22.09
CA ILE A 106 14.48 7.18 -22.94
C ILE A 106 15.62 6.49 -22.21
N TYR A 107 15.79 6.73 -20.91
CA TYR A 107 16.86 6.12 -20.09
C TYR A 107 16.60 4.62 -19.88
N VAL A 108 15.37 4.23 -19.59
CA VAL A 108 14.96 2.84 -19.41
C VAL A 108 15.13 2.07 -20.73
N ILE A 109 14.59 2.62 -21.83
CA ILE A 109 14.56 1.98 -23.15
C ILE A 109 15.97 1.76 -23.72
N ASN A 110 16.89 2.70 -23.47
CA ASN A 110 18.26 2.64 -24.01
C ASN A 110 19.27 2.04 -23.03
N HIS A 111 18.85 1.65 -21.82
CA HIS A 111 19.75 1.04 -20.85
C HIS A 111 20.33 -0.28 -21.37
N ILE A 112 21.65 -0.39 -21.28
CA ILE A 112 22.40 -1.61 -21.58
C ILE A 112 22.81 -2.23 -20.25
N ASN A 113 22.30 -3.44 -19.99
CA ASN A 113 22.60 -4.16 -18.75
C ASN A 113 24.08 -4.65 -18.72
N LYS A 114 24.47 -5.20 -17.56
CA LYS A 114 25.85 -5.73 -17.36
C LYS A 114 26.27 -6.81 -18.39
N ALA A 115 25.33 -7.43 -19.06
CA ALA A 115 25.57 -8.42 -20.12
C ALA A 115 25.67 -7.80 -21.52
N GLY A 116 25.72 -6.48 -21.66
CA GLY A 116 25.81 -5.76 -22.92
C GLY A 116 24.55 -5.78 -23.77
N LYS A 117 23.37 -6.07 -23.19
CA LYS A 117 22.10 -6.19 -23.91
C LYS A 117 21.09 -5.16 -23.40
N LYS A 118 20.22 -4.68 -24.31
CA LYS A 118 19.01 -3.94 -23.92
C LYS A 118 18.06 -4.90 -23.22
N GLY A 119 17.75 -4.64 -21.95
CA GLY A 119 16.87 -5.48 -21.13
C GLY A 119 15.43 -5.00 -21.12
N ALA A 120 15.20 -3.72 -21.39
CA ALA A 120 13.87 -3.12 -21.34
C ALA A 120 12.97 -3.55 -22.50
N ARG A 121 11.68 -3.76 -22.16
CA ARG A 121 10.62 -4.08 -23.12
C ARG A 121 9.38 -3.24 -22.79
N PRO A 122 9.24 -2.04 -23.38
CA PRO A 122 8.10 -1.16 -23.17
C PRO A 122 6.94 -1.59 -24.05
N GLN A 123 6.14 -2.54 -23.56
CA GLN A 123 4.99 -3.09 -24.30
C GLN A 123 3.75 -2.24 -24.06
N ASN A 124 2.89 -2.13 -25.07
CA ASN A 124 1.58 -1.49 -25.00
C ASN A 124 1.62 -0.04 -24.47
N ARG A 125 2.57 0.76 -24.95
CA ARG A 125 2.77 2.17 -24.51
C ARG A 125 1.54 3.04 -24.67
N ASP A 126 0.67 2.78 -25.65
CA ASP A 126 -0.57 3.52 -25.89
C ASP A 126 -1.58 3.41 -24.74
N TYR A 127 -1.35 2.49 -23.82
CA TYR A 127 -2.16 2.29 -22.61
C TYR A 127 -1.54 2.90 -21.35
N TYR A 128 -0.31 3.41 -21.40
CA TYR A 128 0.30 4.09 -20.25
C TYR A 128 -0.47 5.34 -19.89
N PHE A 129 -0.50 5.66 -18.62
CA PHE A 129 -1.20 6.80 -18.01
C PHE A 129 -2.72 6.77 -18.10
N ARG A 130 -3.35 5.73 -18.68
CA ARG A 130 -4.81 5.56 -18.65
C ARG A 130 -5.26 4.93 -17.34
N ASN A 131 -6.47 5.25 -16.90
CA ASN A 131 -7.14 4.54 -15.82
C ASN A 131 -7.48 3.11 -16.23
N GLY A 132 -7.47 2.19 -15.26
CA GLY A 132 -7.73 0.78 -15.52
C GLY A 132 -7.84 -0.04 -14.24
N ALA A 133 -7.71 -1.35 -14.39
CA ALA A 133 -7.56 -2.24 -13.25
C ALA A 133 -6.36 -3.18 -13.45
N THR A 134 -5.67 -3.54 -12.36
CA THR A 134 -4.43 -4.31 -12.37
C THR A 134 -4.51 -5.54 -11.48
N TRP A 135 -3.75 -6.56 -11.82
CA TRP A 135 -3.56 -7.75 -10.98
C TRP A 135 -2.08 -8.13 -10.92
N SER A 136 -1.70 -8.89 -9.90
CA SER A 136 -0.35 -9.45 -9.78
C SER A 136 -0.23 -10.72 -10.63
N ALA A 137 0.77 -10.79 -11.50
CA ALA A 137 1.04 -11.99 -12.31
C ALA A 137 1.30 -13.23 -11.45
N ILE A 138 1.92 -13.05 -10.28
CA ILE A 138 2.16 -14.10 -9.29
C ILE A 138 1.54 -13.64 -7.97
N SER A 139 0.75 -14.50 -7.33
CA SER A 139 0.18 -14.25 -6.02
C SER A 139 0.56 -15.38 -5.06
N SER A 140 0.78 -15.03 -3.80
CA SER A 140 0.98 -16.01 -2.71
C SER A 140 -0.33 -16.55 -2.14
N SER A 141 -1.46 -16.00 -2.59
CA SER A 141 -2.81 -16.34 -2.16
C SER A 141 -3.74 -16.46 -3.37
N SER A 142 -4.92 -15.90 -3.30
CA SER A 142 -5.92 -15.92 -4.38
C SER A 142 -5.65 -14.84 -5.44
N PHE A 143 -6.34 -14.96 -6.57
CA PHE A 143 -6.39 -13.91 -7.59
C PHE A 143 -7.13 -12.68 -7.06
N SER A 144 -6.63 -11.50 -7.38
CA SER A 144 -7.26 -10.24 -6.97
C SER A 144 -6.97 -9.12 -7.96
N VAL A 145 -7.94 -8.21 -8.11
CA VAL A 145 -7.87 -7.09 -9.04
C VAL A 145 -8.11 -5.79 -8.29
N ARG A 146 -7.34 -4.77 -8.64
CA ARG A 146 -7.38 -3.42 -8.06
C ARG A 146 -7.61 -2.38 -9.15
N LEU A 147 -8.50 -1.44 -8.90
CA LEU A 147 -8.68 -0.25 -9.73
C LEU A 147 -7.52 0.73 -9.50
N PHE A 148 -7.12 1.43 -10.55
CA PHE A 148 -6.14 2.52 -10.47
C PHE A 148 -6.56 3.70 -11.37
N PRO A 149 -6.27 4.95 -10.95
CA PRO A 149 -6.60 6.14 -11.72
C PRO A 149 -5.64 6.36 -12.90
N GLU A 150 -5.86 7.43 -13.64
CA GLU A 150 -4.91 7.91 -14.63
C GLU A 150 -3.55 8.26 -14.00
N GLY A 151 -2.50 8.32 -14.80
CA GLY A 151 -1.14 8.68 -14.37
C GLY A 151 -0.22 7.51 -14.06
N PHE A 152 -0.71 6.27 -14.13
CA PHE A 152 0.08 5.07 -13.87
C PHE A 152 0.69 4.46 -15.14
N LEU A 153 1.91 3.96 -14.99
CA LEU A 153 2.43 2.90 -15.84
C LEU A 153 2.13 1.54 -15.18
N PHE A 154 2.23 0.49 -15.96
CA PHE A 154 2.04 -0.88 -15.49
C PHE A 154 3.10 -1.82 -16.05
N SER A 155 3.36 -2.93 -15.36
CA SER A 155 4.44 -3.85 -15.67
C SER A 155 3.95 -5.18 -16.25
N ASN A 156 4.90 -6.06 -16.54
CA ASN A 156 4.62 -7.47 -16.79
C ASN A 156 4.30 -8.26 -15.51
N ALA A 157 4.68 -7.76 -14.33
CA ALA A 157 4.33 -8.35 -13.04
C ALA A 157 3.01 -7.80 -12.50
N GLY A 158 2.62 -6.58 -12.89
CA GLY A 158 1.34 -5.93 -12.61
C GLY A 158 0.60 -5.66 -13.90
N MET A 159 0.08 -6.71 -14.54
CA MET A 159 -0.68 -6.61 -15.79
C MET A 159 -1.97 -5.82 -15.56
N ALA A 160 -2.54 -5.26 -16.64
CA ALA A 160 -3.70 -4.38 -16.52
C ALA A 160 -4.78 -4.67 -17.58
N ILE A 161 -6.02 -4.28 -17.24
CA ILE A 161 -7.16 -4.27 -18.15
C ILE A 161 -7.69 -2.85 -18.30
N PHE A 162 -8.15 -2.55 -19.51
CA PHE A 162 -8.68 -1.25 -19.90
C PHE A 162 -10.01 -1.42 -20.60
N ALA A 163 -11.00 -0.67 -20.17
CA ALA A 163 -12.32 -0.61 -20.77
C ALA A 163 -12.98 0.74 -20.44
N GLU A 164 -14.15 0.98 -21.02
CA GLU A 164 -15.06 2.03 -20.56
C GLU A 164 -15.45 1.79 -19.09
N ARG A 165 -15.65 2.86 -18.31
CA ARG A 165 -15.78 2.80 -16.85
C ARG A 165 -16.83 1.80 -16.36
N ALA A 166 -18.03 1.81 -16.93
CA ALA A 166 -19.12 0.94 -16.47
C ALA A 166 -18.78 -0.53 -16.72
N VAL A 167 -18.22 -0.84 -17.90
CA VAL A 167 -17.76 -2.18 -18.26
C VAL A 167 -16.60 -2.62 -17.37
N LEU A 168 -15.65 -1.71 -17.11
CA LEU A 168 -14.50 -2.00 -16.25
C LEU A 168 -14.94 -2.38 -14.84
N TYR A 169 -15.87 -1.62 -14.23
CA TYR A 169 -16.36 -1.89 -12.89
C TYR A 169 -17.10 -3.24 -12.83
N TYR A 170 -17.94 -3.53 -13.80
CA TYR A 170 -18.61 -4.83 -13.88
C TYR A 170 -17.61 -6.00 -13.97
N ILE A 171 -16.60 -5.87 -14.84
CA ILE A 171 -15.54 -6.88 -15.01
C ILE A 171 -14.72 -7.02 -13.71
N VAL A 172 -14.39 -5.94 -13.02
CA VAL A 172 -13.66 -5.99 -11.74
C VAL A 172 -14.49 -6.69 -10.66
N GLY A 173 -15.81 -6.48 -10.63
CA GLY A 173 -16.71 -7.23 -9.77
C GLY A 173 -16.66 -8.74 -10.04
N PHE A 174 -16.75 -9.14 -11.31
CA PHE A 174 -16.61 -10.54 -11.71
C PHE A 174 -15.24 -11.10 -11.31
N LEU A 175 -14.14 -10.41 -11.64
CA LEU A 175 -12.78 -10.88 -11.42
C LEU A 175 -12.42 -11.03 -9.93
N ASN A 176 -13.03 -10.24 -9.05
CA ASN A 176 -12.86 -10.36 -7.59
C ASN A 176 -13.82 -11.35 -6.94
N SER A 177 -14.74 -11.95 -7.70
CA SER A 177 -15.68 -12.97 -7.20
C SER A 177 -15.05 -14.35 -7.08
N LYS A 178 -15.65 -15.20 -6.25
CA LYS A 178 -15.29 -16.63 -6.15
C LYS A 178 -15.43 -17.37 -7.49
N LEU A 179 -16.32 -16.89 -8.35
CA LEU A 179 -16.58 -17.47 -9.64
C LEU A 179 -15.35 -17.36 -10.56
N ALA A 180 -14.72 -16.20 -10.63
CA ALA A 180 -13.53 -16.01 -11.44
C ALA A 180 -12.39 -16.91 -10.95
N GLN A 181 -12.20 -17.05 -9.64
CA GLN A 181 -11.21 -17.96 -9.07
C GLN A 181 -11.46 -19.42 -9.49
N LYS A 182 -12.72 -19.87 -9.46
CA LYS A 182 -13.10 -21.21 -9.93
C LYS A 182 -12.76 -21.41 -11.41
N TYR A 183 -13.04 -20.41 -12.25
CA TYR A 183 -12.80 -20.51 -13.68
C TYR A 183 -11.33 -20.43 -14.07
N LEU A 184 -10.55 -19.63 -13.34
CA LEU A 184 -9.09 -19.62 -13.52
C LEU A 184 -8.47 -20.98 -13.21
N GLY A 185 -9.03 -21.73 -12.26
CA GLY A 185 -8.63 -23.10 -11.96
C GLY A 185 -8.85 -24.09 -13.12
N PHE A 186 -9.63 -23.75 -14.16
CA PHE A 186 -9.73 -24.59 -15.36
C PHE A 186 -8.51 -24.46 -16.28
N PHE A 187 -7.85 -23.31 -16.27
CA PHE A 187 -6.69 -23.03 -17.12
C PHE A 187 -5.37 -23.29 -16.43
N ASN A 188 -5.29 -23.02 -15.12
CA ASN A 188 -4.06 -23.11 -14.37
C ASN A 188 -4.34 -23.44 -12.89
N GLU A 189 -3.74 -24.51 -12.39
CA GLU A 189 -3.80 -24.88 -10.96
C GLU A 189 -2.75 -24.14 -10.11
N GLY A 190 -1.88 -23.33 -10.73
CA GLY A 190 -0.79 -22.61 -10.07
C GLY A 190 -1.19 -21.19 -9.63
N LEU A 191 -0.21 -20.52 -9.02
CA LEU A 191 -0.34 -19.13 -8.51
C LEU A 191 0.07 -18.08 -9.57
N ASN A 192 0.14 -18.45 -10.83
CA ASN A 192 0.57 -17.59 -11.93
C ASN A 192 -0.63 -17.23 -12.82
N TYR A 193 -1.01 -15.98 -12.80
CA TYR A 193 -2.19 -15.45 -13.48
C TYR A 193 -1.81 -14.69 -14.75
N ASN A 194 -1.67 -15.44 -15.85
CA ASN A 194 -1.25 -14.90 -17.14
C ASN A 194 -2.36 -14.11 -17.84
N GLN A 195 -2.00 -13.08 -18.58
CA GLN A 195 -2.91 -12.29 -19.39
C GLN A 195 -3.74 -13.16 -20.35
N GLY A 196 -3.14 -14.19 -20.94
CA GLY A 196 -3.82 -15.09 -21.86
C GLY A 196 -4.95 -15.90 -21.21
N ASP A 197 -4.80 -16.33 -19.96
CA ASP A 197 -5.83 -17.08 -19.23
C ASP A 197 -6.96 -16.16 -18.75
N ILE A 198 -6.63 -14.97 -18.26
CA ILE A 198 -7.61 -13.94 -17.91
C ILE A 198 -8.46 -13.56 -19.13
N SER A 199 -7.84 -13.42 -20.31
CA SER A 199 -8.52 -13.07 -21.56
C SER A 199 -9.63 -14.06 -21.99
N LYS A 200 -9.53 -15.32 -21.58
CA LYS A 200 -10.44 -16.40 -21.96
C LYS A 200 -11.68 -16.49 -21.05
N LEU A 201 -11.69 -15.80 -19.91
CA LEU A 201 -12.79 -15.88 -18.96
C LEU A 201 -14.12 -15.45 -19.61
N PRO A 202 -15.22 -16.22 -19.43
CA PRO A 202 -16.51 -15.90 -20.02
C PRO A 202 -17.20 -14.80 -19.19
N ILE A 203 -17.61 -13.73 -19.82
CA ILE A 203 -18.35 -12.64 -19.20
C ILE A 203 -19.79 -12.65 -19.71
N ILE A 204 -20.73 -12.82 -18.81
CA ILE A 204 -22.17 -12.71 -19.07
C ILE A 204 -22.66 -11.36 -18.51
N LEU A 205 -23.05 -10.45 -19.39
CA LEU A 205 -23.67 -9.19 -18.97
C LEU A 205 -25.14 -9.43 -18.61
N SER A 206 -25.53 -9.03 -17.43
CA SER A 206 -26.92 -9.10 -16.97
C SER A 206 -27.48 -7.70 -16.80
N GLU A 207 -28.43 -7.32 -17.66
CA GLU A 207 -29.13 -6.03 -17.57
C GLU A 207 -29.77 -5.81 -16.19
N LYS A 208 -30.22 -6.90 -15.55
CA LYS A 208 -30.83 -6.88 -14.22
C LYS A 208 -29.83 -6.45 -13.13
N TYR A 209 -28.57 -6.86 -13.23
CA TYR A 209 -27.59 -6.74 -12.15
C TYR A 209 -26.44 -5.78 -12.45
N ILE A 210 -26.37 -5.19 -13.65
CA ILE A 210 -25.24 -4.35 -14.04
C ILE A 210 -25.08 -3.12 -13.14
N SER A 211 -26.18 -2.41 -12.85
CA SER A 211 -26.17 -1.22 -11.99
C SER A 211 -25.73 -1.56 -10.58
N ASP A 212 -26.34 -2.57 -9.97
CA ASP A 212 -26.06 -2.99 -8.60
C ASP A 212 -24.58 -3.43 -8.45
N THR A 213 -24.08 -4.16 -9.46
CA THR A 213 -22.66 -4.59 -9.47
C THR A 213 -21.72 -3.39 -9.52
N ILE A 214 -21.98 -2.40 -10.38
CA ILE A 214 -21.18 -1.18 -10.50
C ILE A 214 -21.16 -0.43 -9.18
N ASP A 215 -22.31 -0.26 -8.54
CA ASP A 215 -22.43 0.47 -7.27
C ASP A 215 -21.70 -0.25 -6.12
N LEU A 216 -21.81 -1.58 -6.06
CA LEU A 216 -21.09 -2.40 -5.08
C LEU A 216 -19.57 -2.31 -5.26
N VAL A 217 -19.08 -2.36 -6.50
CA VAL A 217 -17.66 -2.24 -6.82
C VAL A 217 -17.15 -0.83 -6.50
N ALA A 218 -17.89 0.21 -6.86
CA ALA A 218 -17.54 1.59 -6.55
C ALA A 218 -17.45 1.83 -5.04
N ASN A 219 -18.41 1.31 -4.27
CA ASN A 219 -18.38 1.39 -2.82
C ASN A 219 -17.18 0.61 -2.23
N SER A 220 -16.88 -0.57 -2.76
CA SER A 220 -15.74 -1.39 -2.33
C SER A 220 -14.39 -0.71 -2.63
N GLU A 221 -14.28 -0.03 -3.77
CA GLU A 221 -13.12 0.80 -4.12
C GLU A 221 -12.93 1.95 -3.11
N VAL A 222 -14.00 2.70 -2.80
CA VAL A 222 -13.96 3.80 -1.83
C VAL A 222 -13.52 3.31 -0.46
N ILE A 223 -14.11 2.21 0.04
CA ILE A 223 -13.74 1.62 1.34
C ILE A 223 -12.25 1.22 1.35
N SER A 224 -11.78 0.55 0.31
CA SER A 224 -10.40 0.08 0.21
C SER A 224 -9.41 1.23 0.02
N LYS A 225 -9.81 2.32 -0.64
CA LYS A 225 -9.03 3.54 -0.77
C LYS A 225 -8.92 4.29 0.57
N MET A 226 -10.02 4.41 1.32
CA MET A 226 -9.99 4.99 2.67
C MET A 226 -9.07 4.21 3.61
N ASP A 227 -9.11 2.87 3.53
CA ASP A 227 -8.23 2.01 4.30
C ASP A 227 -6.76 2.20 3.92
N TRP A 228 -6.44 2.17 2.63
CA TRP A 228 -5.07 2.35 2.13
C TRP A 228 -4.47 3.70 2.53
N ASN A 229 -5.26 4.76 2.41
CA ASN A 229 -4.82 6.13 2.67
C ASN A 229 -4.76 6.50 4.16
N ALA A 230 -5.20 5.62 5.06
CA ALA A 230 -5.06 5.81 6.50
C ALA A 230 -3.62 5.58 7.01
N PHE A 231 -2.71 5.09 6.17
CA PHE A 231 -1.33 4.74 6.54
C PHE A 231 -0.30 5.58 5.78
N GLU A 232 0.79 5.94 6.46
CA GLU A 232 1.88 6.78 5.91
C GLU A 232 2.68 6.14 4.77
N SER A 233 2.44 4.87 4.45
CA SER A 233 2.93 4.22 3.24
C SER A 233 2.18 4.66 1.97
N SER A 234 1.02 5.28 2.09
CA SER A 234 0.29 5.90 0.98
C SER A 234 0.77 7.34 0.75
N TRP A 235 0.94 7.72 -0.51
CA TRP A 235 1.22 9.14 -0.85
C TRP A 235 -0.01 10.06 -0.74
N GLU A 236 -1.22 9.50 -0.58
CA GLU A 236 -2.45 10.24 -0.29
C GLU A 236 -2.76 10.29 1.23
N PHE A 237 -1.83 9.84 2.10
CA PHE A 237 -1.98 9.96 3.55
C PHE A 237 -2.03 11.43 3.97
N THR A 238 -3.02 11.82 4.76
CA THR A 238 -3.22 13.20 5.22
C THR A 238 -2.76 13.40 6.65
N LYS A 239 -3.31 12.65 7.60
CA LYS A 239 -2.92 12.68 9.02
C LYS A 239 -3.27 11.37 9.71
N HIS A 240 -2.62 11.11 10.84
CA HIS A 240 -2.89 9.90 11.60
C HIS A 240 -4.31 9.91 12.19
N PRO A 241 -5.05 8.78 12.15
CA PRO A 241 -6.45 8.71 12.61
C PRO A 241 -6.66 9.06 14.09
N PHE A 242 -5.60 9.08 14.89
CA PHE A 242 -5.67 9.43 16.32
C PHE A 242 -5.65 10.93 16.59
N ILE A 243 -5.30 11.75 15.61
CA ILE A 243 -5.39 13.20 15.74
C ILE A 243 -6.88 13.61 15.79
N ASP A 244 -7.21 14.72 16.41
CA ASP A 244 -8.57 15.27 16.58
C ASP A 244 -9.48 14.47 17.55
N SER A 245 -8.91 13.94 18.61
CA SER A 245 -9.64 13.30 19.70
C SER A 245 -9.25 13.91 21.05
N SER A 246 -10.11 13.78 22.05
CA SER A 246 -9.87 14.34 23.39
C SER A 246 -8.75 13.64 24.18
N ASN A 247 -8.49 12.37 23.88
CA ASN A 247 -7.40 11.58 24.42
C ASN A 247 -7.17 10.35 23.53
N LEU A 248 -6.03 9.69 23.73
CA LEU A 248 -5.57 8.59 22.87
C LEU A 248 -6.47 7.33 22.95
N LYS A 249 -7.02 7.03 24.13
CA LYS A 249 -7.94 5.91 24.29
C LYS A 249 -9.20 6.10 23.48
N ASN A 250 -9.80 7.28 23.52
CA ASN A 250 -10.99 7.60 22.73
C ASN A 250 -10.68 7.60 21.25
N ALA A 251 -9.50 8.08 20.85
CA ALA A 251 -9.01 8.02 19.47
C ALA A 251 -8.96 6.58 18.95
N PHE A 252 -8.36 5.67 19.73
CA PHE A 252 -8.29 4.26 19.35
C PHE A 252 -9.68 3.60 19.28
N GLU A 253 -10.57 3.84 20.22
CA GLU A 253 -11.92 3.28 20.22
C GLU A 253 -12.76 3.79 19.02
N LYS A 254 -12.58 5.06 18.63
CA LYS A 254 -13.17 5.61 17.41
C LYS A 254 -12.63 4.91 16.17
N TRP A 255 -11.32 4.83 16.03
CA TRP A 255 -10.64 4.17 14.92
C TRP A 255 -11.04 2.71 14.78
N LYS A 256 -11.06 1.97 15.89
CA LYS A 256 -11.48 0.57 15.91
C LYS A 256 -12.89 0.38 15.34
N ARG A 257 -13.85 1.23 15.75
CA ARG A 257 -15.23 1.19 15.20
C ARG A 257 -15.26 1.51 13.71
N GLU A 258 -14.46 2.47 13.25
CA GLU A 258 -14.38 2.82 11.83
C GLU A 258 -13.80 1.68 10.99
N CYS A 259 -12.74 1.02 11.46
CA CYS A 259 -12.17 -0.18 10.82
C CYS A 259 -13.20 -1.32 10.76
N GLU A 260 -13.88 -1.60 11.88
CA GLU A 260 -14.91 -2.65 11.95
C GLU A 260 -16.08 -2.37 11.00
N ASN A 261 -16.56 -1.14 10.94
CA ASN A 261 -17.63 -0.74 10.03
C ASN A 261 -17.21 -0.92 8.55
N ARG A 262 -16.00 -0.47 8.19
CA ARG A 262 -15.45 -0.68 6.83
C ARG A 262 -15.33 -2.16 6.50
N PHE A 263 -14.81 -2.95 7.44
CA PHE A 263 -14.64 -4.39 7.27
C PHE A 263 -15.98 -5.09 7.05
N CYS A 264 -16.97 -4.84 7.91
CA CYS A 264 -18.29 -5.43 7.78
C CYS A 264 -18.99 -5.00 6.48
N GLN A 265 -18.85 -3.74 6.07
CA GLN A 265 -19.45 -3.26 4.84
C GLN A 265 -18.80 -3.88 3.61
N LEU A 266 -17.46 -3.95 3.57
CA LEU A 266 -16.74 -4.57 2.45
C LEU A 266 -17.06 -6.06 2.33
N LYS A 267 -17.14 -6.77 3.44
CA LYS A 267 -17.54 -8.19 3.46
C LYS A 267 -18.94 -8.36 2.87
N LYS A 268 -19.92 -7.54 3.28
CA LYS A 268 -21.28 -7.57 2.72
C LYS A 268 -21.28 -7.30 1.22
N ASN A 269 -20.52 -6.33 0.76
CA ASN A 269 -20.39 -6.02 -0.67
C ASN A 269 -19.81 -7.22 -1.45
N GLU A 270 -18.76 -7.85 -0.95
CA GLU A 270 -18.13 -9.01 -1.60
C GLU A 270 -19.06 -10.23 -1.62
N GLU A 271 -19.80 -10.48 -0.54
CA GLU A 271 -20.78 -11.55 -0.49
C GLU A 271 -21.94 -11.31 -1.46
N GLU A 272 -22.40 -10.08 -1.59
CA GLU A 272 -23.45 -9.71 -2.54
C GLU A 272 -22.96 -9.81 -4.01
N ILE A 273 -21.73 -9.36 -4.29
CA ILE A 273 -21.10 -9.55 -5.61
C ILE A 273 -21.00 -11.04 -5.95
N ASN A 274 -20.57 -11.88 -5.01
CA ASN A 274 -20.55 -13.33 -5.19
C ASN A 274 -21.94 -13.88 -5.48
N ARG A 275 -22.97 -13.48 -4.72
CA ARG A 275 -24.35 -13.91 -4.91
C ARG A 275 -24.86 -13.55 -6.31
N ILE A 276 -24.62 -12.32 -6.75
CA ILE A 276 -25.01 -11.84 -8.09
C ILE A 276 -24.39 -12.72 -9.18
N PHE A 277 -23.08 -12.93 -9.17
CA PHE A 277 -22.42 -13.71 -10.20
C PHE A 277 -22.76 -15.20 -10.13
N ILE A 278 -22.92 -15.77 -8.93
CA ILE A 278 -23.39 -17.15 -8.77
C ILE A 278 -24.79 -17.31 -9.37
N ASP A 279 -25.68 -16.32 -9.21
CA ASP A 279 -27.03 -16.33 -9.78
C ASP A 279 -27.00 -16.22 -11.32
N ILE A 280 -26.24 -15.26 -11.87
CA ILE A 280 -26.09 -15.06 -13.32
C ILE A 280 -25.59 -16.33 -14.03
N TYR A 281 -24.67 -17.07 -13.41
CA TYR A 281 -24.04 -18.24 -14.00
C TYR A 281 -24.69 -19.57 -13.61
N GLY A 282 -25.73 -19.55 -12.78
CA GLY A 282 -26.48 -20.74 -12.39
C GLY A 282 -25.67 -21.73 -11.55
N LEU A 283 -24.77 -21.25 -10.69
CA LEU A 283 -23.84 -22.08 -9.92
C LEU A 283 -24.19 -22.17 -8.42
N GLN A 284 -25.45 -21.93 -8.06
CA GLN A 284 -25.93 -21.93 -6.65
C GLN A 284 -25.74 -23.28 -5.94
N ASN A 285 -25.68 -24.39 -6.70
CA ASN A 285 -25.44 -25.71 -6.14
C ASN A 285 -23.94 -26.04 -5.95
N GLU A 286 -23.04 -25.16 -6.37
CA GLU A 286 -21.59 -25.40 -6.37
C GLU A 286 -20.80 -24.38 -5.55
N LEU A 287 -21.30 -23.16 -5.45
CA LEU A 287 -20.64 -22.05 -4.77
C LEU A 287 -21.61 -21.37 -3.81
N GLY A 288 -21.13 -21.05 -2.62
CA GLY A 288 -21.77 -20.16 -1.68
C GLY A 288 -21.18 -18.74 -1.77
N PRO A 289 -22.00 -17.70 -1.46
CA PRO A 289 -21.55 -16.31 -1.53
C PRO A 289 -20.64 -15.88 -0.37
N GLU A 290 -20.61 -16.62 0.75
CA GLU A 290 -19.94 -16.27 2.00
C GLU A 290 -18.44 -16.01 1.78
N VAL A 291 -17.89 -14.98 2.41
CA VAL A 291 -16.46 -14.62 2.35
C VAL A 291 -15.82 -14.84 3.72
N GLU A 292 -14.71 -15.55 3.76
CA GLU A 292 -13.95 -15.71 4.99
C GLU A 292 -13.24 -14.39 5.39
N ASP A 293 -13.16 -14.11 6.69
CA ASP A 293 -12.57 -12.85 7.19
C ASP A 293 -11.12 -12.63 6.71
N LYS A 294 -10.36 -13.71 6.54
CA LYS A 294 -8.98 -13.65 6.02
C LYS A 294 -8.87 -13.19 4.55
N ASP A 295 -9.97 -13.27 3.78
CA ASP A 295 -10.03 -12.89 2.37
C ASP A 295 -10.48 -11.44 2.17
N ILE A 296 -10.89 -10.76 3.24
CA ILE A 296 -11.15 -9.33 3.25
C ILE A 296 -9.84 -8.58 3.42
N THR A 297 -9.45 -7.79 2.43
CA THR A 297 -8.09 -7.26 2.27
C THR A 297 -7.88 -5.86 2.84
N ILE A 298 -8.70 -5.44 3.81
CA ILE A 298 -8.52 -4.18 4.54
C ILE A 298 -8.14 -4.42 5.99
N TYR A 299 -7.65 -3.35 6.63
CA TYR A 299 -7.09 -3.39 7.96
C TYR A 299 -8.18 -3.55 9.05
N GLN A 300 -7.87 -4.37 10.04
CA GLN A 300 -8.58 -4.43 11.31
C GLN A 300 -7.71 -3.81 12.41
N ALA A 301 -8.29 -2.95 13.23
CA ALA A 301 -7.55 -2.23 14.27
C ALA A 301 -6.85 -3.18 15.25
N ASP A 302 -5.58 -2.89 15.50
CA ASP A 302 -4.70 -3.60 16.42
C ASP A 302 -3.99 -2.57 17.31
N LEU A 303 -4.32 -2.55 18.60
CA LEU A 303 -3.85 -1.51 19.49
C LEU A 303 -2.32 -1.33 19.45
N GLN A 304 -1.56 -2.43 19.44
CA GLN A 304 -0.10 -2.34 19.45
C GLN A 304 0.43 -1.76 18.13
N LYS A 305 -0.10 -2.21 16.99
CA LYS A 305 0.31 -1.73 15.67
C LYS A 305 -0.08 -0.27 15.48
N ASP A 306 -1.29 0.09 15.92
CA ASP A 306 -1.82 1.45 15.76
C ASP A 306 -1.08 2.47 16.64
N ILE A 307 -0.69 2.08 17.87
CA ILE A 307 0.18 2.90 18.72
C ILE A 307 1.57 3.07 18.09
N LYS A 308 2.14 2.02 17.52
CA LYS A 308 3.43 2.12 16.80
C LYS A 308 3.34 3.02 15.57
N SER A 309 2.23 2.96 14.84
CA SER A 309 1.95 3.86 13.72
C SER A 309 1.83 5.32 14.19
N PHE A 310 1.16 5.57 15.32
CA PHE A 310 1.07 6.90 15.93
C PHE A 310 2.45 7.44 16.33
N ILE A 311 3.31 6.61 16.92
CA ILE A 311 4.69 6.99 17.23
C ILE A 311 5.48 7.32 15.96
N SER A 312 5.31 6.52 14.89
CA SER A 312 5.96 6.79 13.60
C SER A 312 5.53 8.13 13.01
N TYR A 313 4.23 8.45 13.06
CA TYR A 313 3.70 9.76 12.64
C TYR A 313 4.27 10.91 13.48
N ALA A 314 4.38 10.74 14.81
CA ALA A 314 4.99 11.73 15.70
C ALA A 314 6.46 12.00 15.30
N VAL A 315 7.25 10.96 15.03
CA VAL A 315 8.62 11.09 14.51
C VAL A 315 8.62 11.83 13.16
N GLY A 316 7.62 11.57 12.31
CA GLY A 316 7.43 12.33 11.08
C GLY A 316 7.22 13.83 11.31
N CYS A 317 6.45 14.20 12.33
CA CYS A 317 6.29 15.60 12.74
C CYS A 317 7.58 16.18 13.31
N MET A 318 8.33 15.43 14.12
CA MET A 318 9.63 15.87 14.67
C MET A 318 10.64 16.22 13.56
N PHE A 319 10.62 15.52 12.43
CA PHE A 319 11.47 15.78 11.28
C PHE A 319 10.86 16.73 10.24
N GLY A 320 9.63 17.18 10.42
CA GLY A 320 8.94 18.04 9.47
C GLY A 320 8.43 17.33 8.22
N ARG A 321 8.40 15.99 8.21
CA ARG A 321 7.72 15.23 7.17
C ARG A 321 6.22 15.51 7.17
N TYR A 322 5.64 15.65 8.36
CA TYR A 322 4.25 16.01 8.63
C TYR A 322 4.17 17.24 9.53
N SER A 323 2.99 17.83 9.62
CA SER A 323 2.68 18.95 10.50
C SER A 323 1.35 18.72 11.21
N LEU A 324 1.19 19.28 12.42
CA LEU A 324 -0.11 19.30 13.11
C LEU A 324 -1.05 20.38 12.53
N ASN A 325 -0.51 21.36 11.80
CA ASN A 325 -1.25 22.52 11.29
C ASN A 325 -1.70 22.36 9.83
N VAL A 326 -0.99 21.56 9.05
CA VAL A 326 -1.27 21.34 7.62
C VAL A 326 -1.30 19.86 7.33
N GLU A 327 -2.36 19.38 6.68
CA GLU A 327 -2.54 17.98 6.34
C GLU A 327 -1.65 17.54 5.17
N GLY A 328 -1.28 16.25 5.19
CA GLY A 328 -0.54 15.58 4.14
C GLY A 328 0.98 15.63 4.34
N LEU A 329 1.68 15.21 3.29
CA LEU A 329 3.13 15.24 3.23
C LEU A 329 3.61 16.69 3.07
N ILE A 330 4.31 17.21 4.07
CA ILE A 330 4.79 18.58 4.08
C ILE A 330 6.15 18.68 3.42
N TYR A 331 7.10 17.81 3.83
CA TYR A 331 8.44 17.82 3.29
C TYR A 331 8.98 16.42 3.03
N ALA A 332 9.40 16.20 1.79
CA ALA A 332 10.22 15.07 1.39
C ALA A 332 11.13 15.50 0.22
N GLY A 333 11.99 16.49 0.49
CA GLY A 333 12.83 17.17 -0.52
C GLY A 333 12.12 18.37 -1.16
N GLY A 334 12.90 19.23 -1.80
CA GLY A 334 12.43 20.50 -2.36
C GLY A 334 12.62 21.68 -1.41
N GLU A 335 11.82 22.73 -1.58
CA GLU A 335 11.92 23.92 -0.74
C GLU A 335 11.29 23.69 0.63
N TRP A 336 12.06 24.06 1.67
CA TRP A 336 11.58 24.05 3.05
C TRP A 336 10.76 25.31 3.34
N ASP A 337 9.60 25.14 3.99
CA ASP A 337 8.70 26.25 4.32
C ASP A 337 8.34 26.19 5.82
N ASP A 338 8.98 27.04 6.63
CA ASP A 338 8.73 27.15 8.07
C ASP A 338 7.28 27.55 8.40
N GLY A 339 6.59 28.24 7.49
CA GLY A 339 5.22 28.70 7.69
C GLY A 339 4.19 27.56 7.77
N LYS A 340 4.57 26.33 7.43
CA LYS A 340 3.72 25.16 7.55
C LYS A 340 3.76 24.49 8.94
N TYR A 341 4.68 24.90 9.80
CA TYR A 341 4.88 24.34 11.14
C TYR A 341 4.56 25.41 12.19
N GLY A 342 3.35 25.35 12.75
CA GLY A 342 2.91 26.32 13.75
C GLY A 342 3.23 25.88 15.17
N ASP A 343 2.36 25.04 15.73
CA ASP A 343 2.39 24.68 17.16
C ASP A 343 3.53 23.70 17.50
N PHE A 344 3.86 22.80 16.59
CA PHE A 344 4.93 21.83 16.78
C PHE A 344 6.02 22.02 15.72
N VAL A 345 7.14 22.64 16.14
CA VAL A 345 8.25 22.98 15.26
C VAL A 345 9.19 21.78 15.10
N PRO A 346 9.55 21.40 13.88
CA PRO A 346 10.49 20.31 13.64
C PRO A 346 11.89 20.58 14.20
N ASP A 347 12.61 19.51 14.50
CA ASP A 347 14.02 19.57 14.86
C ASP A 347 14.84 20.38 13.81
N LYS A 348 15.79 21.19 14.31
CA LYS A 348 16.48 22.18 13.46
C LYS A 348 17.59 21.58 12.62
N ASP A 349 18.38 20.68 13.22
CA ASP A 349 19.60 20.16 12.59
C ASP A 349 19.42 18.79 11.94
N ASN A 350 18.20 18.25 12.00
CA ASN A 350 17.86 16.94 11.42
C ASN A 350 18.54 15.76 12.12
N VAL A 351 18.97 15.89 13.38
CA VAL A 351 19.64 14.83 14.13
C VAL A 351 18.98 14.67 15.50
N ILE A 352 18.06 13.70 15.62
CA ILE A 352 17.35 13.46 16.88
C ILE A 352 18.05 12.34 17.66
N PRO A 353 18.67 12.66 18.83
CA PRO A 353 19.34 11.68 19.67
C PRO A 353 18.37 10.68 20.31
N ILE A 354 18.81 9.43 20.40
CA ILE A 354 18.15 8.36 21.16
C ILE A 354 19.17 7.86 22.18
N SER A 355 18.97 8.20 23.44
CA SER A 355 19.87 7.83 24.51
C SER A 355 19.16 7.11 25.67
N ASP A 356 19.91 6.40 26.49
CA ASP A 356 19.41 5.65 27.65
C ASP A 356 18.82 6.56 28.75
N GLU A 357 19.32 7.82 28.83
CA GLU A 357 18.80 8.87 29.68
C GLU A 357 18.63 10.18 28.90
N GLU A 358 18.01 11.19 29.50
CA GLU A 358 17.78 12.49 28.87
C GLU A 358 19.02 13.41 28.99
N TYR A 359 19.92 13.27 28.04
CA TYR A 359 21.17 14.05 28.00
C TYR A 359 21.11 15.29 27.10
N PHE A 360 20.14 15.34 26.18
CA PHE A 360 19.99 16.36 25.16
C PHE A 360 18.61 17.02 25.28
N GLU A 361 18.53 18.29 24.92
CA GLU A 361 17.26 19.04 24.92
C GLU A 361 16.28 18.52 23.85
N ASP A 362 16.83 17.98 22.76
CA ASP A 362 16.15 17.39 21.59
C ASP A 362 16.11 15.85 21.64
N ASP A 363 16.26 15.25 22.84
CA ASP A 363 16.09 13.80 23.02
C ASP A 363 14.72 13.33 22.52
N ILE A 364 14.70 12.22 21.79
CA ILE A 364 13.50 11.72 21.12
C ILE A 364 12.30 11.51 22.07
N LEU A 365 12.53 11.09 23.32
CA LEU A 365 11.47 10.91 24.28
C LEU A 365 10.92 12.28 24.74
N GLY A 366 11.77 13.27 24.96
CA GLY A 366 11.38 14.64 25.29
C GLY A 366 10.47 15.22 24.20
N LEU A 367 10.91 15.13 22.94
CA LEU A 367 10.13 15.57 21.78
C LEU A 367 8.81 14.80 21.65
N PHE A 368 8.80 13.50 21.92
CA PHE A 368 7.58 12.69 21.87
C PHE A 368 6.57 13.08 22.97
N VAL A 369 7.02 13.32 24.17
CA VAL A 369 6.19 13.79 25.28
C VAL A 369 5.58 15.15 24.95
N GLU A 370 6.36 16.06 24.37
CA GLU A 370 5.86 17.38 23.95
C GLU A 370 4.83 17.24 22.80
N PHE A 371 5.07 16.36 21.83
CA PHE A 371 4.11 16.04 20.79
C PHE A 371 2.77 15.54 21.38
N VAL A 372 2.79 14.56 22.28
CA VAL A 372 1.58 14.03 22.91
C VAL A 372 0.84 15.11 23.70
N LYS A 373 1.58 15.95 24.41
CA LYS A 373 1.04 17.09 25.15
C LYS A 373 0.41 18.14 24.21
N MET A 374 1.01 18.39 23.06
CA MET A 374 0.49 19.32 22.05
C MET A 374 -0.83 18.80 21.46
N VAL A 375 -0.90 17.51 21.12
CA VAL A 375 -2.08 16.90 20.50
C VAL A 375 -3.26 16.80 21.49
N TYR A 376 -3.02 16.40 22.73
CA TYR A 376 -4.09 16.05 23.69
C TYR A 376 -4.21 16.96 24.90
N GLY A 377 -3.31 17.92 25.05
CA GLY A 377 -3.26 18.81 26.20
C GLY A 377 -2.50 18.23 27.40
N LYS A 378 -2.14 19.13 28.33
CA LYS A 378 -1.37 18.78 29.52
C LYS A 378 -2.16 17.91 30.50
N GLU A 379 -3.47 18.11 30.56
CA GLU A 379 -4.34 17.46 31.56
C GLU A 379 -4.44 15.94 31.37
N THR A 380 -4.34 15.47 30.14
CA THR A 380 -4.45 14.03 29.80
C THR A 380 -3.09 13.38 29.51
N LEU A 381 -1.99 14.12 29.64
CA LEU A 381 -0.66 13.67 29.21
C LEU A 381 -0.25 12.35 29.86
N GLU A 382 -0.33 12.25 31.18
CA GLU A 382 0.14 11.05 31.90
C GLU A 382 -0.73 9.82 31.58
N ASP A 383 -2.04 10.01 31.42
CA ASP A 383 -2.96 8.94 31.03
C ASP A 383 -2.65 8.46 29.60
N ASN A 384 -2.35 9.38 28.66
CA ASN A 384 -1.97 9.03 27.32
C ASN A 384 -0.62 8.30 27.27
N LEU A 385 0.38 8.74 28.03
CA LEU A 385 1.67 8.04 28.12
C LEU A 385 1.51 6.63 28.73
N ALA A 386 0.65 6.49 29.76
CA ALA A 386 0.36 5.19 30.35
C ALA A 386 -0.36 4.26 29.34
N PHE A 387 -1.28 4.78 28.54
CA PHE A 387 -1.96 4.02 27.50
C PHE A 387 -0.98 3.54 26.41
N ILE A 388 -0.08 4.43 25.95
CA ILE A 388 0.98 4.09 24.99
C ILE A 388 1.89 2.98 25.56
N ALA A 389 2.37 3.16 26.78
CA ALA A 389 3.26 2.20 27.44
C ALA A 389 2.60 0.83 27.60
N SER A 390 1.31 0.78 27.94
CA SER A 390 0.55 -0.48 28.07
C SER A 390 0.46 -1.23 26.72
N ALA A 391 0.30 -0.52 25.63
CA ALA A 391 0.25 -1.09 24.28
C ALA A 391 1.61 -1.60 23.79
N LEU A 392 2.71 -0.93 24.18
CA LEU A 392 4.08 -1.34 23.84
C LEU A 392 4.57 -2.56 24.63
N GLY A 393 3.94 -2.84 25.79
CA GLY A 393 4.29 -3.94 26.66
C GLY A 393 5.25 -3.53 27.80
N ASN A 394 5.32 -4.38 28.84
CA ASN A 394 5.97 -4.06 30.13
C ASN A 394 7.50 -4.24 30.08
N LYS A 395 8.22 -3.34 29.41
CA LYS A 395 9.70 -3.33 29.35
C LYS A 395 10.30 -2.13 30.12
N GLY A 396 9.80 -1.86 31.34
CA GLY A 396 10.24 -0.76 32.19
C GLY A 396 9.33 -0.57 33.41
N ASN A 397 9.70 0.33 34.34
CA ASN A 397 8.97 0.58 35.56
C ASN A 397 8.02 1.78 35.47
N THR A 398 8.28 2.68 34.51
CA THR A 398 7.46 3.87 34.24
C THR A 398 7.06 3.95 32.79
N SER A 399 6.00 4.69 32.49
CA SER A 399 5.54 4.90 31.10
C SER A 399 6.66 5.49 30.22
N ARG A 400 7.41 6.47 30.73
CA ARG A 400 8.52 7.09 29.99
C ARG A 400 9.67 6.11 29.75
N GLU A 401 10.01 5.28 30.73
CA GLU A 401 11.03 4.25 30.58
C GLU A 401 10.63 3.21 29.51
N ILE A 402 9.37 2.76 29.49
CA ILE A 402 8.86 1.83 28.50
C ILE A 402 8.94 2.43 27.08
N ILE A 403 8.53 3.68 26.92
CA ILE A 403 8.56 4.37 25.62
C ILE A 403 10.02 4.61 25.18
N ARG A 404 10.92 4.99 26.07
CA ARG A 404 12.36 5.13 25.78
C ARG A 404 12.97 3.80 25.33
N ASN A 405 12.67 2.71 26.02
CA ASN A 405 13.12 1.39 25.65
C ASN A 405 12.61 0.95 24.27
N TYR A 406 11.39 1.35 23.90
CA TYR A 406 10.87 1.12 22.56
C TYR A 406 11.69 1.86 21.50
N PHE A 407 11.99 3.15 21.69
CA PHE A 407 12.84 3.91 20.76
C PHE A 407 14.24 3.32 20.64
N LEU A 408 14.87 2.92 21.74
CA LEU A 408 16.21 2.34 21.75
C LEU A 408 16.32 0.99 21.04
N LYS A 409 15.29 0.13 21.14
CA LYS A 409 15.42 -1.30 20.79
C LYS A 409 14.55 -1.76 19.62
N ASP A 410 13.36 -1.17 19.47
CA ASP A 410 12.33 -1.73 18.62
C ASP A 410 11.83 -0.78 17.51
N PHE A 411 11.81 0.54 17.75
CA PHE A 411 11.31 1.54 16.79
C PHE A 411 11.93 1.40 15.40
N TYR A 412 13.24 1.34 15.30
CA TYR A 412 13.91 1.25 13.99
C TYR A 412 13.59 -0.04 13.24
N LYS A 413 13.38 -1.15 13.95
CA LYS A 413 12.96 -2.41 13.36
C LYS A 413 11.54 -2.33 12.79
N ASP A 414 10.64 -1.64 13.51
CA ASP A 414 9.27 -1.42 13.05
C ASP A 414 9.25 -0.44 11.88
N HIS A 415 10.09 0.61 11.90
CA HIS A 415 10.32 1.51 10.78
C HIS A 415 10.77 0.76 9.51
N LEU A 416 11.73 -0.14 9.62
CA LEU A 416 12.18 -0.99 8.50
C LEU A 416 11.06 -1.89 7.94
N LYS A 417 10.13 -2.35 8.78
CA LYS A 417 8.97 -3.13 8.31
C LYS A 417 7.96 -2.26 7.57
N THR A 418 7.59 -1.11 8.15
CA THR A 418 6.64 -0.15 7.58
C THR A 418 7.10 0.31 6.20
N TYR A 419 8.37 0.63 6.07
CA TYR A 419 8.99 1.11 4.83
C TYR A 419 9.66 0.00 4.01
N GLN A 420 9.24 -1.26 4.19
CA GLN A 420 9.62 -2.41 3.35
C GLN A 420 11.14 -2.55 3.15
N LYS A 421 11.93 -2.33 4.22
CA LYS A 421 13.40 -2.32 4.23
C LYS A 421 14.04 -1.19 3.40
N ARG A 422 13.28 -0.15 3.09
CA ARG A 422 13.72 1.09 2.44
C ARG A 422 13.48 2.27 3.40
N PRO A 423 14.28 2.39 4.50
CA PRO A 423 14.03 3.36 5.56
C PRO A 423 14.19 4.80 5.06
N ILE A 424 13.28 5.66 5.50
CA ILE A 424 13.38 7.11 5.27
C ILE A 424 14.08 7.84 6.43
N TYR A 425 14.12 7.24 7.60
CA TYR A 425 14.97 7.68 8.71
C TYR A 425 16.17 6.74 8.77
N TRP A 426 17.37 7.32 8.79
CA TRP A 426 18.61 6.57 8.91
C TRP A 426 19.08 6.58 10.36
N LEU A 427 19.57 5.44 10.83
CA LEU A 427 20.03 5.27 12.21
C LEU A 427 21.55 5.33 12.24
N TYR A 428 22.08 6.29 12.98
CA TYR A 428 23.44 6.25 13.48
C TYR A 428 23.44 5.49 14.81
N ASP A 429 24.34 4.52 14.97
CA ASP A 429 24.40 3.63 16.13
C ASP A 429 25.86 3.44 16.56
N SER A 430 26.17 3.77 17.82
CA SER A 430 27.52 3.61 18.39
C SER A 430 27.88 2.17 18.74
N GLY A 431 26.99 1.19 18.49
CA GLY A 431 27.24 -0.23 18.64
C GLY A 431 26.58 -0.87 19.87
N LYS A 432 27.18 -1.99 20.32
CA LYS A 432 26.51 -2.97 21.20
C LYS A 432 26.06 -2.47 22.60
N ASN A 433 26.59 -1.33 23.06
CA ASN A 433 26.34 -0.85 24.43
C ASN A 433 25.22 0.18 24.52
N ASP A 434 24.45 0.39 23.44
CA ASP A 434 23.35 1.37 23.34
C ASP A 434 23.74 2.79 23.83
N GLY A 435 25.02 3.11 23.78
CA GLY A 435 25.56 4.33 24.36
C GLY A 435 25.11 5.61 23.67
N PHE A 436 24.95 5.57 22.35
CA PHE A 436 24.41 6.66 21.56
C PHE A 436 23.80 6.13 20.28
N LYS A 437 22.59 6.60 19.97
CA LYS A 437 21.93 6.45 18.68
C LYS A 437 21.35 7.79 18.28
N ALA A 438 21.18 8.01 16.98
CA ALA A 438 20.46 9.15 16.46
C ALA A 438 19.72 8.78 15.19
N LEU A 439 18.54 9.35 15.00
CA LEU A 439 17.82 9.30 13.73
C LEU A 439 18.12 10.55 12.91
N VAL A 440 18.15 10.35 11.59
CA VAL A 440 18.31 11.43 10.60
C VAL A 440 17.31 11.19 9.48
N TYR A 441 16.55 12.21 9.08
CA TYR A 441 15.60 12.12 7.97
C TYR A 441 16.35 12.29 6.65
N MET A 442 16.31 11.28 5.77
CA MET A 442 17.07 11.23 4.53
C MET A 442 16.82 12.41 3.59
N HIS A 443 15.60 12.91 3.53
CA HIS A 443 15.25 14.04 2.66
C HIS A 443 15.76 15.41 3.15
N ARG A 444 16.22 15.48 4.41
CA ARG A 444 16.90 16.65 5.01
C ARG A 444 18.41 16.44 5.16
N TYR A 445 18.95 15.34 4.65
CA TYR A 445 20.38 15.03 4.74
C TYR A 445 21.20 16.04 3.92
N THR A 446 22.23 16.59 4.55
CA THR A 446 23.20 17.52 3.94
C THR A 446 24.63 16.98 4.09
N GLU A 447 25.60 17.60 3.43
CA GLU A 447 27.02 17.25 3.55
C GLU A 447 27.53 17.39 5.00
N ASP A 448 26.95 18.31 5.79
CA ASP A 448 27.32 18.56 7.17
C ASP A 448 26.70 17.60 8.17
N THR A 449 25.66 16.86 7.81
CA THR A 449 24.86 16.03 8.74
C THR A 449 25.71 15.04 9.54
N THR A 450 26.67 14.36 8.90
CA THR A 450 27.56 13.42 9.61
C THR A 450 28.47 14.15 10.59
N GLY A 451 28.94 15.35 10.25
CA GLY A 451 29.74 16.21 11.15
C GLY A 451 28.95 16.63 12.38
N ILE A 452 27.67 16.98 12.23
CA ILE A 452 26.76 17.32 13.32
C ILE A 452 26.58 16.13 14.27
N VAL A 453 26.34 14.92 13.75
CA VAL A 453 26.22 13.69 14.56
C VAL A 453 27.50 13.45 15.38
N VAL A 454 28.68 13.61 14.80
CA VAL A 454 29.96 13.47 15.50
C VAL A 454 30.11 14.53 16.60
N LEU A 455 29.71 15.78 16.33
CA LEU A 455 29.75 16.87 17.32
C LEU A 455 28.86 16.57 18.52
N ILE A 456 27.62 16.08 18.28
CA ILE A 456 26.68 15.69 19.36
C ILE A 456 27.30 14.58 20.22
N ILE A 457 27.93 13.57 19.63
CA ILE A 457 28.64 12.51 20.36
C ILE A 457 29.76 13.12 21.23
N CYS A 458 30.54 14.05 20.69
CA CYS A 458 31.63 14.70 21.42
C CYS A 458 31.11 15.53 22.60
N ILE A 459 29.96 16.21 22.46
CA ILE A 459 29.32 16.96 23.58
C ILE A 459 28.92 16.00 24.69
N LYS A 460 28.33 14.85 24.38
CA LYS A 460 28.01 13.81 25.37
C LYS A 460 29.26 13.37 26.12
N CYS A 461 30.32 13.03 25.39
CA CYS A 461 31.59 12.61 26.01
C CYS A 461 32.17 13.66 26.98
N LYS A 462 32.03 14.97 26.67
CA LYS A 462 32.51 16.05 27.58
C LYS A 462 31.70 16.24 28.86
N LYS A 463 30.41 15.87 28.87
CA LYS A 463 29.58 15.94 30.10
C LYS A 463 29.90 14.81 31.10
N PHE A 464 30.70 13.82 30.72
CA PHE A 464 31.15 12.70 31.56
C PHE A 464 32.63 12.79 32.00
N ILE A 465 33.35 13.80 31.58
CA ILE A 465 34.68 14.19 32.07
C ILE A 465 34.54 15.42 32.98
#